data_f8348eb3f695ec09568bb1153889e0fe
#
_entry.id   f8348eb3f695ec09568bb1153889e0fe
#
_cell.length_a   1.000
_cell.length_b   1.000
_cell.length_c   1.000
_cell.angle_alpha   90.00
_cell.angle_beta   90.00
_cell.angle_gamma   90.00
#
_symmetry.space_group_name_H-M   'P 1'
#
loop_
_entity.id
_entity.type
_entity.pdbx_description
1 polymer ?
#
loop_
_entity_poly.entity_id
_entity_poly.type
_entity_poly.pdbx_seq_one_letter_code
_entity_poly.pdbx_strand_id
1 'polypeptide(L)'
;MAVSMKAPQMNNVATSVAVDGKGRAWVVTFNRQLKTAEQVQTNTMMSSGAGGQTVSSKVQGDTDLRTTDALKLEVFDPNGVLLGEIPLTHFADYVRVQGDFLFVIDSERGASIYQYKIVDK
;
A
#
# COMPACT_ATOMS: atom_id res chain seq x y z
N MET A 1 -35.58 2.21 4.12
CA MET A 1 -34.94 0.91 3.89
C MET A 1 -33.70 0.81 4.76
N ALA A 2 -33.70 -0.14 5.64
CA ALA A 2 -32.52 -0.39 6.46
C ALA A 2 -31.55 -1.26 5.66
N VAL A 3 -30.43 -0.69 5.27
CA VAL A 3 -29.36 -1.46 4.67
C VAL A 3 -28.46 -1.92 5.83
N SER A 4 -28.60 -3.19 6.17
CA SER A 4 -27.68 -3.79 7.11
C SER A 4 -26.37 -4.05 6.37
N MET A 5 -25.45 -3.12 6.46
CA MET A 5 -24.09 -3.35 5.99
C MET A 5 -23.30 -4.00 7.11
N LYS A 6 -23.12 -5.29 6.97
CA LYS A 6 -22.14 -5.97 7.76
C LYS A 6 -20.80 -5.48 7.23
N ALA A 7 -20.08 -4.72 8.05
CA ALA A 7 -18.73 -4.30 7.67
C ALA A 7 -17.93 -5.56 7.35
N PRO A 8 -17.45 -5.74 6.11
CA PRO A 8 -16.58 -6.87 5.82
C PRO A 8 -15.35 -6.77 6.71
N GLN A 9 -14.84 -7.91 7.14
CA GLN A 9 -13.56 -7.90 7.80
C GLN A 9 -12.54 -7.28 6.85
N MET A 10 -12.06 -6.13 7.22
CA MET A 10 -11.24 -5.28 6.37
C MET A 10 -9.80 -5.76 6.35
N ASN A 11 -9.58 -6.98 5.86
CA ASN A 11 -8.23 -7.49 5.69
C ASN A 11 -7.62 -7.06 4.35
N ASN A 12 -8.45 -6.57 3.43
CA ASN A 12 -8.04 -6.19 2.08
C ASN A 12 -8.33 -4.71 1.84
N VAL A 13 -7.64 -3.86 2.58
CA VAL A 13 -7.78 -2.42 2.40
C VAL A 13 -6.86 -1.98 1.27
N ALA A 14 -7.41 -1.23 0.33
CA ALA A 14 -6.61 -0.59 -0.70
C ALA A 14 -5.70 0.44 -0.05
N THR A 15 -4.41 0.37 -0.35
CA THR A 15 -3.42 1.30 0.21
C THR A 15 -3.24 2.53 -0.66
N SER A 16 -3.46 2.41 -1.96
CA SER A 16 -3.29 3.51 -2.90
C SER A 16 -4.00 3.20 -4.21
N VAL A 17 -4.41 4.24 -4.92
CA VAL A 17 -5.04 4.14 -6.22
C VAL A 17 -4.47 5.21 -7.16
N ALA A 18 -4.31 4.84 -8.43
CA ALA A 18 -3.93 5.77 -9.50
C ALA A 18 -4.78 5.49 -10.74
N VAL A 19 -5.03 6.52 -11.54
CA VAL A 19 -5.83 6.39 -12.76
C VAL A 19 -4.93 6.69 -13.96
N ASP A 20 -4.99 5.82 -14.98
CA ASP A 20 -4.20 6.01 -16.19
C ASP A 20 -4.94 6.86 -17.24
N GLY A 21 -4.30 7.08 -18.39
CA GLY A 21 -4.85 7.90 -19.45
C GLY A 21 -6.10 7.32 -20.12
N LYS A 22 -6.40 6.06 -19.90
CA LYS A 22 -7.60 5.38 -20.40
C LYS A 22 -8.71 5.28 -19.34
N GLY A 23 -8.53 5.92 -18.20
CA GLY A 23 -9.50 5.92 -17.12
C GLY A 23 -9.53 4.64 -16.29
N ARG A 24 -8.54 3.76 -16.45
CA ARG A 24 -8.43 2.55 -15.64
C ARG A 24 -7.83 2.88 -14.28
N ALA A 25 -8.42 2.31 -13.24
CA ALA A 25 -7.91 2.48 -11.87
C ALA A 25 -6.96 1.33 -11.53
N TRP A 26 -5.77 1.70 -11.07
CA TRP A 26 -4.74 0.78 -10.60
C TRP A 26 -4.68 0.88 -9.10
N VAL A 27 -4.96 -0.23 -8.42
CA VAL A 27 -5.15 -0.25 -6.97
C VAL A 27 -4.15 -1.20 -6.34
N VAL A 28 -3.39 -0.72 -5.37
CA VAL A 28 -2.56 -1.58 -4.52
C VAL A 28 -3.41 -2.05 -3.36
N THR A 29 -3.52 -3.35 -3.20
CA THR A 29 -4.32 -3.94 -2.15
C THR A 29 -3.62 -5.17 -1.57
N PHE A 30 -4.14 -5.67 -0.46
CA PHE A 30 -3.57 -6.83 0.20
C PHE A 30 -4.12 -8.13 -0.37
N ASN A 31 -3.22 -9.06 -0.62
CA ASN A 31 -3.54 -10.43 -1.00
C ASN A 31 -3.79 -11.31 0.22
N ARG A 32 -3.19 -10.94 1.34
CA ARG A 32 -3.34 -11.55 2.66
C ARG A 32 -2.97 -10.54 3.73
N GLN A 33 -3.20 -10.88 4.98
CA GLN A 33 -2.74 -10.03 6.08
C GLN A 33 -1.21 -10.04 6.18
N LEU A 34 -0.65 -8.91 6.56
CA LEU A 34 0.76 -8.82 6.85
C LEU A 34 1.09 -9.60 8.13
N LYS A 35 2.15 -10.39 8.08
CA LYS A 35 2.71 -11.03 9.27
C LYS A 35 3.34 -9.98 10.17
N THR A 36 3.49 -10.29 11.45
CA THR A 36 4.07 -9.34 12.41
C THR A 36 5.44 -8.82 11.97
N ALA A 37 6.27 -9.69 11.39
CA ALA A 37 7.60 -9.29 10.90
C ALA A 37 7.54 -8.36 9.68
N GLU A 38 6.42 -8.38 8.95
CA GLU A 38 6.22 -7.52 7.76
C GLU A 38 5.63 -6.16 8.10
N GLN A 39 5.12 -5.98 9.31
CA GLN A 39 4.52 -4.72 9.75
C GLN A 39 5.59 -3.77 10.25
N VAL A 40 5.59 -2.55 9.71
CA VAL A 40 6.46 -1.48 10.17
C VAL A 40 5.59 -0.47 10.91
N GLN A 41 5.91 -0.25 12.18
CA GLN A 41 5.19 0.69 13.03
C GLN A 41 6.19 1.66 13.68
N THR A 42 5.79 2.92 13.74
CA THR A 42 6.57 3.95 14.44
C THR A 42 5.78 4.39 15.66
N ASN A 43 6.36 4.18 16.83
CA ASN A 43 5.77 4.65 18.09
C ASN A 43 6.56 5.88 18.55
N THR A 44 5.83 6.97 18.80
CA THR A 44 6.40 8.21 19.31
C THR A 44 5.89 8.42 20.73
N MET A 45 6.81 8.56 21.68
CA MET A 45 6.50 8.85 23.07
C MET A 45 6.98 10.26 23.41
N MET A 46 6.08 11.04 24.02
CA MET A 46 6.40 12.33 24.61
C MET A 46 6.34 12.21 26.12
N SER A 47 7.43 12.59 26.80
CA SER A 47 7.42 12.72 28.25
C SER A 47 7.86 14.12 28.63
N SER A 48 7.16 14.75 29.57
CA SER A 48 7.51 16.05 30.13
C SER A 48 7.85 15.87 31.59
N GLY A 49 8.96 16.45 32.01
CA GLY A 49 9.42 16.43 33.40
C GLY A 49 10.06 17.75 33.80
N ALA A 50 10.62 17.80 35.00
CA ALA A 50 11.22 19.01 35.57
C ALA A 50 12.41 19.55 34.72
N GLY A 51 12.97 18.74 33.83
CA GLY A 51 14.07 19.15 32.97
C GLY A 51 13.67 19.45 31.52
N GLY A 52 12.37 19.47 31.17
CA GLY A 52 11.89 19.76 29.83
C GLY A 52 11.11 18.62 29.20
N GLN A 53 10.86 18.73 27.90
CA GLN A 53 10.16 17.71 27.10
C GLN A 53 11.15 16.80 26.42
N THR A 54 10.89 15.47 26.51
CA THR A 54 11.65 14.47 25.77
C THR A 54 10.73 13.79 24.77
N VAL A 55 11.17 13.71 23.51
CA VAL A 55 10.45 12.99 22.47
C VAL A 55 11.32 11.82 22.05
N SER A 56 10.76 10.62 22.14
CA SER A 56 11.44 9.42 21.65
C SER A 56 10.57 8.72 20.62
N SER A 57 11.18 8.25 19.54
CA SER A 57 10.51 7.48 18.51
C SER A 57 11.14 6.11 18.40
N LYS A 58 10.30 5.07 18.33
CA LYS A 58 10.76 3.71 18.15
C LYS A 58 10.08 3.12 16.92
N VAL A 59 10.90 2.60 16.00
CA VAL A 59 10.41 1.89 14.81
C VAL A 59 10.41 0.40 15.14
N GLN A 60 9.26 -0.25 14.95
CA GLN A 60 9.11 -1.69 15.08
C GLN A 60 8.88 -2.29 13.70
N GLY A 61 9.42 -3.48 13.46
CA GLY A 61 9.32 -4.19 12.21
C GLY A 61 10.65 -4.26 11.49
N ASP A 62 10.70 -5.04 10.43
CA ASP A 62 11.91 -5.24 9.62
C ASP A 62 11.89 -4.29 8.43
N THR A 63 12.62 -3.18 8.54
CA THR A 63 12.72 -2.19 7.46
C THR A 63 13.65 -2.64 6.33
N ASP A 64 14.39 -3.72 6.51
CA ASP A 64 15.26 -4.28 5.47
C ASP A 64 14.56 -5.32 4.61
N LEU A 65 13.41 -5.81 5.02
CA LEU A 65 12.64 -6.77 4.27
C LEU A 65 12.11 -6.13 2.97
N ARG A 66 12.46 -6.69 1.82
CA ARG A 66 12.12 -6.13 0.50
C ARG A 66 11.12 -6.94 -0.27
N THR A 67 10.99 -8.24 0.00
CA THR A 67 10.14 -9.14 -0.75
C THR A 67 8.96 -9.61 0.07
N THR A 68 7.82 -9.74 -0.56
CA THR A 68 6.60 -10.26 0.06
C THR A 68 5.62 -10.71 -1.03
N ASP A 69 4.74 -11.64 -0.69
CA ASP A 69 3.59 -12.02 -1.52
C ASP A 69 2.27 -11.44 -0.98
N ALA A 70 2.36 -10.51 -0.04
CA ALA A 70 1.20 -9.98 0.65
C ALA A 70 0.37 -9.00 -0.19
N LEU A 71 0.94 -8.46 -1.24
CA LEU A 71 0.35 -7.35 -1.99
C LEU A 71 0.11 -7.72 -3.45
N LYS A 72 -0.89 -7.06 -4.05
CA LYS A 72 -1.21 -7.20 -5.46
C LYS A 72 -1.70 -5.88 -6.03
N LEU A 73 -1.64 -5.76 -7.35
CA LEU A 73 -2.31 -4.71 -8.10
C LEU A 73 -3.62 -5.27 -8.64
N GLU A 74 -4.69 -4.52 -8.48
CA GLU A 74 -5.95 -4.77 -9.15
C GLU A 74 -6.20 -3.65 -10.15
N VAL A 75 -6.69 -4.01 -11.35
CA VAL A 75 -6.95 -3.06 -12.42
C VAL A 75 -8.44 -3.08 -12.73
N PHE A 76 -9.06 -1.90 -12.66
CA PHE A 76 -10.48 -1.73 -12.94
C PHE A 76 -10.68 -0.84 -14.15
N ASP A 77 -11.71 -1.13 -14.95
CA ASP A 77 -12.09 -0.25 -16.05
C ASP A 77 -12.83 1.00 -15.53
N PRO A 78 -13.14 1.98 -16.39
CA PRO A 78 -13.86 3.19 -15.96
C PRO A 78 -15.24 2.92 -15.36
N ASN A 79 -15.83 1.77 -15.61
CA ASN A 79 -17.13 1.37 -15.05
C ASN A 79 -16.99 0.61 -13.73
N GLY A 80 -15.78 0.44 -13.22
CA GLY A 80 -15.54 -0.27 -11.97
C GLY A 80 -15.46 -1.77 -12.10
N VAL A 81 -15.34 -2.31 -13.31
CA VAL A 81 -15.23 -3.75 -13.54
C VAL A 81 -13.75 -4.17 -13.41
N LEU A 82 -13.50 -5.20 -12.62
CA LEU A 82 -12.16 -5.73 -12.45
C LEU A 82 -11.67 -6.37 -13.74
N LEU A 83 -10.59 -5.83 -14.30
CA LEU A 83 -9.98 -6.34 -15.53
C LEU A 83 -8.94 -7.41 -15.27
N GLY A 84 -8.27 -7.35 -14.13
CA GLY A 84 -7.25 -8.32 -13.79
C GLY A 84 -6.54 -8.00 -12.49
N GLU A 85 -5.73 -8.95 -12.05
CA GLU A 85 -4.91 -8.84 -10.85
C GLU A 85 -3.47 -9.20 -11.20
N ILE A 86 -2.53 -8.47 -10.63
CA ILE A 86 -1.10 -8.69 -10.82
C ILE A 86 -0.48 -8.83 -9.44
N PRO A 87 0.00 -10.04 -9.08
CA PRO A 87 0.68 -10.19 -7.79
C PRO A 87 1.98 -9.40 -7.79
N LEU A 88 2.23 -8.73 -6.67
CA LEU A 88 3.50 -8.04 -6.43
C LEU A 88 4.43 -8.94 -5.65
N THR A 89 5.71 -8.83 -5.92
CA THR A 89 6.76 -9.58 -5.21
C THR A 89 7.50 -8.71 -4.20
N HIS A 90 7.06 -7.48 -4.02
CA HIS A 90 7.67 -6.50 -3.13
C HIS A 90 6.60 -5.71 -2.39
N PHE A 91 7.02 -5.01 -1.35
CA PHE A 91 6.13 -4.12 -0.62
C PHE A 91 5.81 -2.88 -1.44
N ALA A 92 4.63 -2.32 -1.20
CA ALA A 92 4.17 -1.09 -1.85
C ALA A 92 3.12 -0.40 -0.98
N ASP A 93 3.21 0.91 -0.88
CA ASP A 93 2.20 1.72 -0.21
C ASP A 93 1.64 2.84 -1.09
N TYR A 94 2.29 3.11 -2.21
CA TYR A 94 1.82 4.09 -3.18
C TYR A 94 1.91 3.55 -4.59
N VAL A 95 0.95 3.97 -5.43
CA VAL A 95 0.97 3.74 -6.86
C VAL A 95 0.73 5.08 -7.58
N ARG A 96 1.48 5.29 -8.66
CA ARG A 96 1.33 6.46 -9.53
C ARG A 96 1.41 6.05 -10.98
N VAL A 97 0.68 6.78 -11.83
CA VAL A 97 0.74 6.61 -13.27
C VAL A 97 1.24 7.90 -13.89
N GLN A 98 2.22 7.79 -14.76
CA GLN A 98 2.72 8.91 -15.55
C GLN A 98 2.96 8.41 -16.98
N GLY A 99 2.13 8.88 -17.93
CA GLY A 99 2.18 8.39 -19.30
C GLY A 99 1.88 6.90 -19.37
N ASP A 100 2.79 6.15 -19.97
CA ASP A 100 2.67 4.70 -20.10
C ASP A 100 3.37 3.93 -18.95
N PHE A 101 3.78 4.64 -17.92
CA PHE A 101 4.52 4.03 -16.83
C PHE A 101 3.71 4.02 -15.55
N LEU A 102 3.77 2.89 -14.86
CA LEU A 102 3.23 2.70 -13.54
C LEU A 102 4.39 2.67 -12.55
N PHE A 103 4.32 3.52 -11.54
CA PHE A 103 5.31 3.56 -10.46
C PHE A 103 4.68 3.01 -9.19
N VAL A 104 5.31 2.00 -8.64
CA VAL A 104 4.92 1.41 -7.36
C VAL A 104 6.00 1.75 -6.36
N ILE A 105 5.62 2.37 -5.26
CA ILE A 105 6.56 2.97 -4.32
C ILE A 105 6.39 2.31 -2.96
N ASP A 106 7.50 1.89 -2.36
CA ASP A 106 7.59 1.48 -0.97
C ASP A 106 8.30 2.57 -0.20
N SER A 107 7.54 3.41 0.52
CA SER A 107 8.10 4.52 1.28
C SER A 107 8.57 4.10 2.69
N GLU A 108 8.11 2.95 3.18
CA GLU A 108 8.37 2.52 4.55
C GLU A 108 9.73 1.83 4.71
N ARG A 109 10.25 1.24 3.62
CA ARG A 109 11.45 0.40 3.66
C ARG A 109 12.56 0.95 2.78
N GLY A 110 12.89 2.23 2.98
CA GLY A 110 14.00 2.86 2.29
C GLY A 110 13.66 3.50 0.95
N ALA A 111 12.40 3.86 0.74
CA ALA A 111 11.96 4.61 -0.44
C ALA A 111 12.31 3.93 -1.77
N SER A 112 11.98 2.65 -1.89
CA SER A 112 12.17 1.90 -3.13
C SER A 112 11.09 2.27 -4.14
N ILE A 113 11.50 2.48 -5.40
CA ILE A 113 10.60 2.81 -6.50
C ILE A 113 10.73 1.74 -7.57
N TYR A 114 9.60 1.15 -7.96
CA TYR A 114 9.53 0.13 -9.00
C TYR A 114 8.77 0.71 -10.19
N GLN A 115 9.38 0.66 -11.36
CA GLN A 115 8.80 1.18 -12.59
C GLN A 115 8.34 0.04 -13.47
N TYR A 116 7.08 0.09 -13.88
CA TYR A 116 6.49 -0.88 -14.79
C TYR A 116 5.92 -0.16 -16.00
N LYS A 117 6.05 -0.75 -17.17
CA LYS A 117 5.44 -0.23 -18.38
C LYS A 117 4.04 -0.80 -18.54
N ILE A 118 3.06 0.06 -18.77
CA ILE A 118 1.69 -0.36 -19.06
C ILE A 118 1.63 -0.76 -20.53
N VAL A 119 1.29 -2.00 -20.77
CA VAL A 119 1.20 -2.55 -22.14
C VAL A 119 -0.22 -3.06 -22.34
N ASP A 120 -0.86 -2.58 -23.40
CA ASP A 120 -2.16 -3.08 -23.81
C ASP A 120 -1.97 -4.20 -24.84
N LYS A 121 -2.65 -5.30 -24.60
CA LYS A 121 -2.69 -6.42 -25.55
C LYS A 121 -4.06 -6.54 -26.17
#